data_eb9c08c591b7f54ef50524a01b669406
#
_entry.id   eb9c08c591b7f54ef50524a01b669406
#
_cell.length_a   1.000
_cell.length_b   1.000
_cell.length_c   1.000
_cell.angle_alpha   90.00
_cell.angle_beta   90.00
_cell.angle_gamma   90.00
#
_symmetry.space_group_name_H-M   'P 1'
#
loop_
_entity.id
_entity.type
_entity.pdbx_description
1 polymer ?
#
loop_
_entity_poly.entity_id
_entity_poly.type
_entity_poly.pdbx_seq_one_letter_code
_entity_poly.pdbx_strand_id
1 'polypeptide(L)'
;MRDYHGCSICGWKFPEDALTLFAGDYFCEHCLDEETVVCSDCGERLWNDANAGSRTHPLCQRCYDSHYTNCERCGELIDCENAYYLGDGEDYPYCENCYHILKNQVIHNYDYRPETIFYGDGPRYFGVELEIDKGGEIGSNAEQILAVGNREHDFYYCKHDGSGFEIVSHPATAEYHLTQLPWKAIMAEAVSLGYRSHQACTCGLHIHISRLAFGRTAAQQEAAIARLLYFVEKHWNELLKFSRRTNRQLERWAARYGYKDTPKEMMDHAKSYHYGRYTCVNLTNTETVEIRIFRGTLKYNTFIATLQLVNRLCDVAIYLTDSELHAMSWSDFTAGITEPELIQYLKERRLY
;
A
#
# COMPACT_ATOMS: atom_id res chain seq x y z
N MET A 1 68.73 -26.24 2.79
CA MET A 1 68.23 -25.52 1.59
C MET A 1 66.95 -24.84 2.02
N ARG A 2 66.76 -23.56 1.72
CA ARG A 2 65.43 -22.94 1.92
C ARG A 2 64.54 -23.41 0.80
N ASP A 3 63.40 -23.95 1.15
CA ASP A 3 62.37 -24.32 0.15
C ASP A 3 61.73 -23.06 -0.39
N TYR A 4 61.58 -22.96 -1.71
CA TYR A 4 60.96 -21.85 -2.41
C TYR A 4 59.64 -22.29 -3.05
N HIS A 5 58.59 -21.60 -2.75
CA HIS A 5 57.26 -21.83 -3.35
C HIS A 5 56.85 -20.66 -4.25
N GLY A 6 56.03 -20.93 -5.25
CA GLY A 6 55.50 -19.90 -6.12
C GLY A 6 54.24 -19.25 -5.51
N CYS A 7 54.09 -17.93 -5.63
CA CYS A 7 52.83 -17.27 -5.34
C CYS A 7 51.79 -17.69 -6.38
N SER A 8 50.63 -18.13 -5.94
CA SER A 8 49.57 -18.63 -6.83
C SER A 8 48.95 -17.58 -7.73
N ILE A 9 49.14 -16.28 -7.45
CA ILE A 9 48.68 -15.16 -8.29
C ILE A 9 49.76 -14.68 -9.25
N CYS A 10 50.92 -14.19 -8.73
CA CYS A 10 51.92 -13.60 -9.61
C CYS A 10 52.95 -14.62 -10.16
N GLY A 11 52.99 -15.84 -9.65
CA GLY A 11 53.92 -16.89 -10.04
C GLY A 11 55.37 -16.72 -9.57
N TRP A 12 55.72 -15.63 -8.89
CA TRP A 12 57.06 -15.38 -8.39
C TRP A 12 57.39 -16.32 -7.24
N LYS A 13 58.68 -16.72 -7.16
CA LYS A 13 59.14 -17.65 -6.15
C LYS A 13 59.67 -16.90 -4.93
N PHE A 14 59.19 -17.28 -3.76
CA PHE A 14 59.57 -16.72 -2.45
C PHE A 14 60.01 -17.84 -1.52
N PRO A 15 60.83 -17.56 -0.51
CA PRO A 15 61.04 -18.47 0.61
C PRO A 15 59.71 -18.81 1.27
N GLU A 16 59.52 -20.04 1.75
CA GLU A 16 58.25 -20.47 2.36
C GLU A 16 57.80 -19.56 3.52
N ASP A 17 58.74 -19.04 4.30
CA ASP A 17 58.52 -18.11 5.41
C ASP A 17 58.06 -16.71 4.99
N ALA A 18 58.14 -16.38 3.70
CA ALA A 18 57.65 -15.12 3.08
C ALA A 18 56.33 -15.27 2.35
N LEU A 19 55.65 -16.43 2.48
CA LEU A 19 54.38 -16.71 1.89
C LEU A 19 53.30 -16.99 2.95
N THR A 20 52.12 -16.57 2.70
CA THR A 20 50.95 -16.88 3.54
C THR A 20 50.11 -17.96 2.88
N LEU A 21 49.76 -18.99 3.63
CA LEU A 21 48.79 -20.00 3.19
C LEU A 21 47.37 -19.45 3.40
N PHE A 22 46.62 -19.32 2.32
CA PHE A 22 45.24 -18.88 2.36
C PHE A 22 44.39 -19.69 1.35
N ALA A 23 43.22 -20.13 1.75
CA ALA A 23 42.30 -20.95 0.91
C ALA A 23 42.97 -22.22 0.28
N GLY A 24 44.06 -22.73 0.86
CA GLY A 24 44.77 -23.91 0.39
C GLY A 24 45.97 -23.63 -0.53
N ASP A 25 46.24 -22.37 -0.87
CA ASP A 25 47.31 -21.93 -1.76
C ASP A 25 48.27 -20.94 -1.07
N TYR A 26 49.48 -20.78 -1.65
CA TYR A 26 50.50 -19.86 -1.14
C TYR A 26 50.50 -18.53 -1.87
N PHE A 27 50.49 -17.42 -1.13
CA PHE A 27 50.44 -16.06 -1.67
C PHE A 27 51.54 -15.19 -1.05
N CYS A 28 52.16 -14.34 -1.87
CA CYS A 28 52.99 -13.27 -1.34
C CYS A 28 52.12 -12.18 -0.73
N GLU A 29 52.65 -11.44 0.23
CA GLU A 29 51.96 -10.39 0.97
C GLU A 29 51.24 -9.39 0.02
N HIS A 30 51.97 -8.91 -0.98
CA HIS A 30 51.39 -7.97 -1.97
C HIS A 30 50.15 -8.50 -2.70
N CYS A 31 50.24 -9.72 -3.26
CA CYS A 31 49.08 -10.30 -3.96
C CYS A 31 47.93 -10.63 -3.01
N LEU A 32 48.25 -11.07 -1.80
CA LEU A 32 47.23 -11.37 -0.80
C LEU A 32 46.47 -10.12 -0.36
N ASP A 33 47.15 -8.99 -0.17
CA ASP A 33 46.54 -7.72 0.24
C ASP A 33 45.76 -7.04 -0.89
N GLU A 34 46.18 -7.26 -2.15
CA GLU A 34 45.44 -6.73 -3.30
C GLU A 34 44.13 -7.49 -3.58
N GLU A 35 44.12 -8.80 -3.40
CA GLU A 35 42.99 -9.68 -3.79
C GLU A 35 42.09 -10.05 -2.61
N THR A 36 42.44 -9.66 -1.40
CA THR A 36 41.66 -10.01 -0.20
C THR A 36 41.44 -8.80 0.70
N VAL A 37 40.39 -8.90 1.52
CA VAL A 37 40.10 -7.99 2.64
C VAL A 37 39.98 -8.78 3.94
N VAL A 38 40.06 -8.08 5.06
CA VAL A 38 39.83 -8.67 6.39
C VAL A 38 38.48 -8.17 6.90
N CYS A 39 37.63 -9.09 7.32
CA CYS A 39 36.36 -8.77 7.94
C CYS A 39 36.55 -7.87 9.16
N SER A 40 35.91 -6.72 9.18
CA SER A 40 36.07 -5.72 10.25
C SER A 40 35.59 -6.21 11.61
N ASP A 41 34.68 -7.19 11.65
CA ASP A 41 34.08 -7.68 12.87
C ASP A 41 34.82 -8.91 13.44
N CYS A 42 35.03 -9.95 12.63
CA CYS A 42 35.57 -11.20 13.12
C CYS A 42 37.04 -11.41 12.77
N GLY A 43 37.65 -10.54 11.95
CA GLY A 43 39.04 -10.65 11.54
C GLY A 43 39.33 -11.76 10.51
N GLU A 44 38.31 -12.44 9.99
CA GLU A 44 38.47 -13.46 8.96
C GLU A 44 38.90 -12.81 7.63
N ARG A 45 39.95 -13.36 7.00
CA ARG A 45 40.38 -12.92 5.67
C ARG A 45 39.50 -13.59 4.60
N LEU A 46 39.05 -12.81 3.63
CA LEU A 46 38.19 -13.24 2.54
C LEU A 46 38.63 -12.64 1.21
N TRP A 47 38.25 -13.25 0.12
CA TRP A 47 38.44 -12.68 -1.22
C TRP A 47 37.63 -11.38 -1.38
N ASN A 48 38.10 -10.46 -2.21
CA ASN A 48 37.44 -9.19 -2.46
C ASN A 48 35.99 -9.37 -3.00
N ASP A 49 35.77 -10.39 -3.80
CA ASP A 49 34.44 -10.72 -4.37
C ASP A 49 33.50 -11.39 -3.36
N ALA A 50 34.02 -11.88 -2.25
CA ALA A 50 33.27 -12.43 -1.12
C ALA A 50 32.96 -11.37 -0.04
N ASN A 51 33.30 -10.10 -0.27
CA ASN A 51 33.01 -9.01 0.66
C ASN A 51 31.54 -8.64 0.59
N ALA A 52 30.78 -8.97 1.63
CA ALA A 52 29.36 -8.63 1.78
C ALA A 52 29.14 -7.21 2.35
N GLY A 53 30.17 -6.57 2.89
CA GLY A 53 30.12 -5.23 3.45
C GLY A 53 30.44 -4.13 2.43
N SER A 54 30.82 -2.96 2.94
CA SER A 54 31.28 -1.85 2.10
C SER A 54 32.79 -1.93 1.84
N ARG A 55 33.27 -1.04 0.97
CA ARG A 55 34.72 -0.92 0.70
C ARG A 55 35.50 -0.43 1.92
N THR A 56 34.89 0.40 2.75
CA THR A 56 35.49 0.98 3.96
C THR A 56 35.21 0.16 5.20
N HIS A 57 34.28 -0.77 5.15
CA HIS A 57 33.89 -1.68 6.22
C HIS A 57 33.63 -3.08 5.63
N PRO A 58 34.71 -3.82 5.28
CA PRO A 58 34.57 -5.16 4.72
C PRO A 58 33.97 -6.14 5.73
N LEU A 59 33.11 -7.03 5.29
CA LEU A 59 32.42 -8.02 6.13
C LEU A 59 32.36 -9.37 5.44
N CYS A 60 32.54 -10.44 6.18
CA CYS A 60 32.17 -11.77 5.73
C CYS A 60 30.62 -11.89 5.73
N GLN A 61 30.09 -12.79 4.92
CA GLN A 61 28.63 -12.99 4.79
C GLN A 61 27.96 -13.23 6.15
N ARG A 62 28.60 -14.03 7.02
CA ARG A 62 28.06 -14.34 8.35
C ARG A 62 27.91 -13.10 9.23
N CYS A 63 28.93 -12.21 9.28
CA CYS A 63 28.84 -10.98 10.07
C CYS A 63 27.83 -10.01 9.48
N TYR A 64 27.77 -9.90 8.15
CA TYR A 64 26.75 -9.10 7.47
C TYR A 64 25.33 -9.57 7.83
N ASP A 65 25.02 -10.86 7.64
CA ASP A 65 23.70 -11.42 7.91
C ASP A 65 23.28 -11.31 9.40
N SER A 66 24.27 -11.26 10.30
CA SER A 66 24.01 -11.21 11.74
C SER A 66 23.77 -9.80 12.28
N HIS A 67 24.43 -8.77 11.70
CA HIS A 67 24.50 -7.46 12.33
C HIS A 67 24.22 -6.29 11.38
N TYR A 68 24.24 -6.50 10.06
CA TYR A 68 24.16 -5.41 9.09
C TYR A 68 23.05 -5.59 8.08
N THR A 69 22.64 -4.47 7.50
CA THR A 69 21.72 -4.38 6.37
C THR A 69 22.11 -3.18 5.52
N ASN A 70 21.49 -3.01 4.36
CA ASN A 70 21.69 -1.83 3.53
C ASN A 70 20.48 -0.91 3.60
N CYS A 71 20.71 0.40 3.65
CA CYS A 71 19.67 1.38 3.52
C CYS A 71 18.95 1.22 2.16
N GLU A 72 17.65 0.99 2.18
CA GLU A 72 16.84 0.76 0.98
C GLU A 72 16.90 1.93 -0.02
N ARG A 73 17.11 3.16 0.50
CA ARG A 73 17.14 4.35 -0.36
C ARG A 73 18.50 4.63 -0.98
N CYS A 74 19.58 4.58 -0.21
CA CYS A 74 20.92 5.01 -0.65
C CYS A 74 21.93 3.87 -0.76
N GLY A 75 21.59 2.66 -0.33
CA GLY A 75 22.47 1.50 -0.35
C GLY A 75 23.60 1.55 0.70
N GLU A 76 23.61 2.53 1.60
CA GLU A 76 24.60 2.62 2.68
C GLU A 76 24.49 1.42 3.61
N LEU A 77 25.64 0.84 3.99
CA LEU A 77 25.70 -0.22 4.99
C LEU A 77 25.35 0.35 6.37
N ILE A 78 24.40 -0.24 7.05
CA ILE A 78 23.94 0.16 8.39
C ILE A 78 23.93 -1.05 9.34
N ASP A 79 24.27 -0.81 10.58
CA ASP A 79 24.07 -1.76 11.67
C ASP A 79 22.57 -1.93 11.91
N CYS A 80 22.08 -3.17 12.02
CA CYS A 80 20.65 -3.46 12.24
C CYS A 80 20.09 -2.82 13.51
N GLU A 81 20.94 -2.62 14.56
CA GLU A 81 20.54 -1.93 15.79
C GLU A 81 20.31 -0.42 15.57
N ASN A 82 20.90 0.15 14.52
CA ASN A 82 20.81 1.57 14.15
C ASN A 82 19.94 1.79 12.91
N ALA A 83 19.23 0.77 12.45
CA ALA A 83 18.30 0.89 11.33
C ALA A 83 17.00 1.57 11.77
N TYR A 84 16.52 2.50 10.95
CA TYR A 84 15.25 3.19 11.14
C TYR A 84 14.19 2.64 10.20
N TYR A 85 12.93 2.60 10.66
CA TYR A 85 11.78 2.09 9.92
C TYR A 85 10.66 3.13 9.89
N LEU A 86 9.88 3.20 8.78
CA LEU A 86 8.86 4.24 8.54
C LEU A 86 7.45 3.82 8.96
N GLY A 87 7.28 2.89 9.87
CA GLY A 87 5.98 2.48 10.37
C GLY A 87 5.98 1.08 10.99
N ASP A 88 4.89 0.71 11.63
CA ASP A 88 4.72 -0.60 12.24
C ASP A 88 4.60 -1.70 11.17
N GLY A 89 5.61 -2.56 11.09
CA GLY A 89 5.62 -3.73 10.21
C GLY A 89 6.26 -3.49 8.84
N GLU A 90 7.06 -2.45 8.68
CA GLU A 90 7.89 -2.29 7.48
C GLU A 90 9.17 -3.11 7.57
N ASP A 91 9.40 -3.89 6.51
CA ASP A 91 10.62 -4.70 6.36
C ASP A 91 11.79 -3.92 5.74
N TYR A 92 11.64 -2.61 5.47
CA TYR A 92 12.64 -1.79 4.76
C TYR A 92 13.46 -0.93 5.72
N PRO A 93 14.76 -1.22 5.88
CA PRO A 93 15.65 -0.45 6.73
C PRO A 93 16.15 0.83 6.04
N TYR A 94 16.26 1.92 6.79
CA TYR A 94 16.81 3.20 6.33
C TYR A 94 17.92 3.67 7.26
N CYS A 95 18.97 4.32 6.72
CA CYS A 95 19.91 5.07 7.55
C CYS A 95 19.23 6.34 8.11
N GLU A 96 19.75 6.89 9.18
CA GLU A 96 19.19 8.05 9.88
C GLU A 96 18.86 9.22 8.93
N ASN A 97 19.78 9.56 8.03
CA ASN A 97 19.60 10.65 7.07
C ASN A 97 18.45 10.37 6.11
N CYS A 98 18.39 9.18 5.52
CA CYS A 98 17.33 8.78 4.61
C CYS A 98 15.97 8.69 5.32
N TYR A 99 15.93 8.19 6.56
CA TYR A 99 14.75 8.16 7.39
C TYR A 99 14.19 9.57 7.63
N HIS A 100 15.04 10.53 8.06
CA HIS A 100 14.59 11.90 8.28
C HIS A 100 14.11 12.59 7.00
N ILE A 101 14.78 12.33 5.87
CA ILE A 101 14.34 12.86 4.59
C ILE A 101 12.95 12.29 4.23
N LEU A 102 12.75 10.99 4.38
CA LEU A 102 11.50 10.32 4.03
C LEU A 102 10.37 10.66 5.01
N LYS A 103 10.68 10.71 6.30
CA LYS A 103 9.71 11.11 7.35
C LYS A 103 9.20 12.52 7.18
N ASN A 104 10.05 13.42 6.66
CA ASN A 104 9.68 14.81 6.42
C ASN A 104 9.12 15.03 4.99
N GLN A 105 8.98 13.98 4.17
CA GLN A 105 8.32 14.12 2.89
C GLN A 105 6.82 14.28 3.07
N VAL A 106 6.26 15.28 2.44
CA VAL A 106 4.81 15.53 2.46
C VAL A 106 4.06 14.49 1.63
N ILE A 107 4.66 14.06 0.51
CA ILE A 107 4.18 12.93 -0.30
C ILE A 107 5.06 11.74 0.04
N HIS A 108 4.52 10.83 0.83
CA HIS A 108 5.21 9.64 1.30
C HIS A 108 5.32 8.58 0.20
N ASN A 109 6.20 7.62 0.39
CA ASN A 109 6.29 6.45 -0.49
C ASN A 109 4.98 5.64 -0.47
N TYR A 110 4.81 4.81 -1.48
CA TYR A 110 3.62 3.96 -1.67
C TYR A 110 3.30 3.06 -0.47
N ASP A 111 4.32 2.53 0.19
CA ASP A 111 4.25 1.61 1.33
C ASP A 111 4.15 2.30 2.70
N TYR A 112 4.19 3.63 2.74
CA TYR A 112 4.06 4.39 3.98
C TYR A 112 2.75 4.08 4.72
N ARG A 113 2.88 3.78 6.02
CA ARG A 113 1.78 3.49 6.94
C ARG A 113 2.00 4.25 8.24
N PRO A 114 1.33 5.39 8.44
CA PRO A 114 1.40 6.10 9.71
C PRO A 114 0.69 5.33 10.81
N GLU A 115 0.96 5.70 12.06
CA GLU A 115 0.12 5.27 13.18
C GLU A 115 -1.36 5.59 12.87
N THR A 116 -2.22 4.59 13.03
CA THR A 116 -3.63 4.71 12.64
C THR A 116 -4.43 5.46 13.71
N ILE A 117 -5.03 6.58 13.32
CA ILE A 117 -5.92 7.38 14.18
C ILE A 117 -7.36 7.11 13.74
N PHE A 118 -8.23 6.72 14.69
CA PHE A 118 -9.65 6.48 14.41
C PHE A 118 -10.50 7.67 14.83
N TYR A 119 -11.38 8.14 13.93
CA TYR A 119 -12.25 9.28 14.15
C TYR A 119 -13.74 8.90 14.18
N GLY A 120 -14.46 9.38 15.21
CA GLY A 120 -15.85 9.03 15.47
C GLY A 120 -15.99 7.72 16.26
N ASP A 121 -17.22 7.44 16.72
CA ASP A 121 -17.52 6.29 17.58
C ASP A 121 -18.29 5.21 16.82
N GLY A 122 -17.81 4.00 16.85
CA GLY A 122 -18.52 2.86 16.26
C GLY A 122 -17.61 1.77 15.75
N PRO A 123 -18.17 0.61 15.40
CA PRO A 123 -17.38 -0.50 14.87
C PRO A 123 -17.09 -0.38 13.37
N ARG A 124 -17.75 0.56 12.65
CA ARG A 124 -17.64 0.70 11.20
C ARG A 124 -16.85 1.96 10.85
N TYR A 125 -15.62 1.75 10.44
CA TYR A 125 -14.73 2.81 9.97
C TYR A 125 -14.42 2.65 8.49
N PHE A 126 -14.29 3.80 7.82
CA PHE A 126 -13.92 3.91 6.42
C PHE A 126 -12.61 4.67 6.30
N GLY A 127 -11.64 4.11 5.59
CA GLY A 127 -10.46 4.81 5.08
C GLY A 127 -10.70 5.15 3.61
N VAL A 128 -10.22 6.30 3.16
CA VAL A 128 -10.40 6.75 1.78
C VAL A 128 -9.05 7.03 1.15
N GLU A 129 -8.83 6.48 -0.04
CA GLU A 129 -7.72 6.84 -0.94
C GLU A 129 -8.33 7.58 -2.15
N LEU A 130 -8.02 8.86 -2.29
CA LEU A 130 -8.47 9.70 -3.39
C LEU A 130 -7.29 10.06 -4.28
N GLU A 131 -7.17 9.40 -5.42
CA GLU A 131 -6.11 9.67 -6.40
C GLU A 131 -6.39 10.96 -7.17
N ILE A 132 -5.35 11.80 -7.30
CA ILE A 132 -5.35 13.04 -8.09
C ILE A 132 -4.13 13.11 -9.00
N ASP A 133 -4.30 13.69 -10.18
CA ASP A 133 -3.27 13.73 -11.23
C ASP A 133 -3.34 15.07 -12.01
N LYS A 134 -2.51 15.24 -13.05
CA LYS A 134 -2.37 16.42 -13.92
C LYS A 134 -1.72 17.65 -13.27
N GLY A 135 -1.63 17.70 -11.94
CA GLY A 135 -0.90 18.74 -11.20
C GLY A 135 0.56 18.34 -10.91
N GLY A 136 0.96 17.11 -11.22
CA GLY A 136 2.27 16.54 -10.89
C GLY A 136 2.42 16.14 -9.43
N GLU A 137 3.51 15.45 -9.14
CA GLU A 137 3.88 15.08 -7.76
C GLU A 137 4.70 16.22 -7.12
N ILE A 138 4.01 17.25 -6.65
CA ILE A 138 4.60 18.48 -6.13
C ILE A 138 4.34 18.59 -4.62
N GLY A 139 5.42 18.46 -3.81
CA GLY A 139 5.34 18.49 -2.35
C GLY A 139 4.68 19.76 -1.81
N SER A 140 5.01 20.95 -2.33
CA SER A 140 4.40 22.22 -1.89
C SER A 140 2.88 22.29 -2.17
N ASN A 141 2.38 21.61 -3.20
CA ASN A 141 0.95 21.51 -3.47
C ASN A 141 0.27 20.56 -2.47
N ALA A 142 0.93 19.45 -2.16
CA ALA A 142 0.45 18.52 -1.13
C ALA A 142 0.41 19.20 0.25
N GLU A 143 1.43 20.00 0.61
CA GLU A 143 1.44 20.81 1.83
C GLU A 143 0.23 21.75 1.90
N GLN A 144 -0.10 22.46 0.83
CA GLN A 144 -1.25 23.36 0.77
C GLN A 144 -2.56 22.60 0.97
N ILE A 145 -2.72 21.44 0.31
CA ILE A 145 -3.91 20.59 0.46
C ILE A 145 -4.03 20.08 1.90
N LEU A 146 -2.93 19.58 2.48
CA LEU A 146 -2.92 19.10 3.87
C LEU A 146 -3.14 20.24 4.88
N ALA A 147 -2.59 21.43 4.64
CA ALA A 147 -2.82 22.58 5.49
C ALA A 147 -4.30 22.99 5.58
N VAL A 148 -5.06 22.76 4.49
CA VAL A 148 -6.52 22.94 4.51
C VAL A 148 -7.22 21.80 5.24
N GLY A 149 -6.74 20.58 5.08
CA GLY A 149 -7.34 19.37 5.63
C GLY A 149 -7.04 19.14 7.11
N ASN A 150 -5.82 19.41 7.55
CA ASN A 150 -5.28 19.03 8.86
C ASN A 150 -5.16 20.22 9.82
N ARG A 151 -6.06 21.21 9.74
CA ARG A 151 -5.98 22.43 10.58
C ARG A 151 -6.03 22.16 12.08
N GLU A 152 -6.82 21.19 12.48
CA GLU A 152 -7.09 20.89 13.89
C GLU A 152 -6.63 19.48 14.30
N HIS A 153 -6.55 18.57 13.33
CA HIS A 153 -6.23 17.15 13.53
C HIS A 153 -5.53 16.58 12.30
N ASP A 154 -4.76 15.52 12.47
CA ASP A 154 -4.10 14.78 11.39
C ASP A 154 -5.09 13.84 10.69
N PHE A 155 -6.02 14.40 9.93
CA PHE A 155 -7.04 13.64 9.21
C PHE A 155 -6.50 12.93 7.98
N TYR A 156 -5.46 13.49 7.34
CA TYR A 156 -5.01 13.08 6.02
C TYR A 156 -3.49 13.06 5.92
N TYR A 157 -3.01 12.21 5.03
CA TYR A 157 -1.64 12.22 4.55
C TYR A 157 -1.63 11.99 3.03
N CYS A 158 -0.51 12.25 2.37
CA CYS A 158 -0.37 12.05 0.93
C CYS A 158 0.63 10.95 0.64
N LYS A 159 0.35 10.14 -0.40
CA LYS A 159 1.23 9.07 -0.86
C LYS A 159 1.45 9.18 -2.36
N HIS A 160 2.60 8.69 -2.82
CA HIS A 160 2.93 8.57 -4.23
C HIS A 160 1.91 7.73 -5.00
N ASP A 161 1.45 8.22 -6.16
CA ASP A 161 0.65 7.47 -7.11
C ASP A 161 0.95 7.89 -8.55
N GLY A 162 1.82 7.15 -9.21
CA GLY A 162 2.14 7.31 -10.63
C GLY A 162 2.66 8.70 -11.02
N SER A 163 1.84 9.51 -11.70
CA SER A 163 2.18 10.88 -12.14
C SER A 163 1.57 11.98 -11.28
N GLY A 164 0.83 11.60 -10.25
CA GLY A 164 0.22 12.46 -9.25
C GLY A 164 0.48 11.94 -7.86
N PHE A 165 -0.49 12.06 -6.98
CA PHE A 165 -0.46 11.46 -5.66
C PHE A 165 -1.87 11.13 -5.17
N GLU A 166 -1.97 10.31 -4.14
CA GLU A 166 -3.21 10.02 -3.45
C GLU A 166 -3.31 10.78 -2.13
N ILE A 167 -4.51 11.30 -1.84
CA ILE A 167 -4.88 11.85 -0.56
C ILE A 167 -5.54 10.73 0.23
N VAL A 168 -4.91 10.32 1.32
CA VAL A 168 -5.37 9.21 2.15
C VAL A 168 -5.92 9.75 3.45
N SER A 169 -7.13 9.32 3.85
CA SER A 169 -7.68 9.66 5.15
C SER A 169 -7.34 8.61 6.20
N HIS A 170 -7.13 9.03 7.43
CA HIS A 170 -7.27 8.13 8.56
C HIS A 170 -8.69 7.56 8.64
N PRO A 171 -8.90 6.37 9.24
CA PRO A 171 -10.20 5.75 9.35
C PRO A 171 -11.19 6.61 10.16
N ALA A 172 -12.37 6.85 9.59
CA ALA A 172 -13.44 7.57 10.25
C ALA A 172 -14.80 6.90 10.04
N THR A 173 -15.75 7.14 10.94
CA THR A 173 -17.14 6.69 10.71
C THR A 173 -17.76 7.44 9.53
N ALA A 174 -18.80 6.87 8.92
CA ALA A 174 -19.49 7.54 7.80
C ALA A 174 -19.99 8.93 8.21
N GLU A 175 -20.57 9.09 9.39
CA GLU A 175 -21.05 10.36 9.93
C GLU A 175 -19.88 11.37 10.07
N TYR A 176 -18.73 10.92 10.57
CA TYR A 176 -17.57 11.78 10.74
C TYR A 176 -17.00 12.25 9.39
N HIS A 177 -16.95 11.38 8.39
CA HIS A 177 -16.60 11.76 7.01
C HIS A 177 -17.54 12.81 6.41
N LEU A 178 -18.84 12.75 6.73
CA LEU A 178 -19.85 13.64 6.19
C LEU A 178 -19.89 15.00 6.90
N THR A 179 -19.57 15.05 8.20
CA THR A 179 -19.84 16.22 9.04
C THR A 179 -18.57 16.93 9.53
N GLN A 180 -17.46 16.22 9.70
CA GLN A 180 -16.26 16.75 10.34
C GLN A 180 -15.07 16.84 9.37
N LEU A 181 -14.86 15.86 8.49
CA LEU A 181 -13.74 15.89 7.56
C LEU A 181 -13.95 16.94 6.45
N PRO A 182 -13.01 17.87 6.24
CA PRO A 182 -13.19 18.98 5.30
C PRO A 182 -12.96 18.59 3.84
N TRP A 183 -13.53 17.47 3.38
CA TRP A 183 -13.39 16.97 2.01
C TRP A 183 -13.68 17.99 0.92
N LYS A 184 -14.72 18.83 1.15
CA LYS A 184 -15.11 19.86 0.18
C LYS A 184 -13.99 20.90 0.01
N ALA A 185 -13.32 21.28 1.08
CA ALA A 185 -12.24 22.26 1.06
C ALA A 185 -10.98 21.66 0.42
N ILE A 186 -10.61 20.42 0.78
CA ILE A 186 -9.49 19.69 0.18
C ILE A 186 -9.67 19.54 -1.33
N MET A 187 -10.85 19.14 -1.78
CA MET A 187 -11.13 18.96 -3.21
C MET A 187 -11.09 20.30 -3.96
N ALA A 188 -11.58 21.38 -3.34
CA ALA A 188 -11.52 22.71 -3.92
C ALA A 188 -10.06 23.19 -4.05
N GLU A 189 -9.23 22.95 -3.03
CA GLU A 189 -7.82 23.29 -3.06
C GLU A 189 -7.08 22.50 -4.13
N ALA A 190 -7.28 21.17 -4.20
CA ALA A 190 -6.68 20.36 -5.25
C ALA A 190 -7.06 20.84 -6.66
N VAL A 191 -8.31 21.25 -6.87
CA VAL A 191 -8.77 21.81 -8.16
C VAL A 191 -8.10 23.15 -8.45
N SER A 192 -7.93 24.04 -7.45
CA SER A 192 -7.29 25.36 -7.60
C SER A 192 -5.82 25.23 -7.98
N LEU A 193 -5.13 24.21 -7.48
CA LEU A 193 -3.75 23.87 -7.79
C LEU A 193 -3.58 23.11 -9.13
N GLY A 194 -4.66 22.95 -9.90
CA GLY A 194 -4.60 22.36 -11.26
C GLY A 194 -4.83 20.85 -11.29
N TYR A 195 -5.00 20.18 -10.15
CA TYR A 195 -5.25 18.73 -10.14
C TYR A 195 -6.60 18.38 -10.74
N ARG A 196 -6.65 17.18 -11.28
CA ARG A 196 -7.83 16.50 -11.80
C ARG A 196 -7.85 15.08 -11.23
N SER A 197 -9.03 14.50 -11.15
CA SER A 197 -9.18 13.09 -10.81
C SER A 197 -9.98 12.40 -11.91
N HIS A 198 -11.25 12.63 -12.00
CA HIS A 198 -12.12 12.06 -13.04
C HIS A 198 -11.60 12.30 -14.48
N GLN A 199 -11.18 13.52 -14.80
CA GLN A 199 -10.73 13.89 -16.16
C GLN A 199 -9.32 13.38 -16.47
N ALA A 200 -8.55 12.98 -15.46
CA ALA A 200 -7.22 12.42 -15.66
C ALA A 200 -7.25 11.05 -16.35
N CYS A 201 -8.34 10.30 -16.20
CA CYS A 201 -8.53 8.93 -16.71
C CYS A 201 -7.63 7.87 -16.04
N THR A 202 -6.73 8.27 -15.15
CA THR A 202 -5.81 7.42 -14.39
C THR A 202 -6.33 7.12 -12.98
N CYS A 203 -7.06 8.04 -12.39
CA CYS A 203 -7.39 8.08 -10.96
C CYS A 203 -8.57 7.20 -10.55
N GLY A 204 -8.42 6.56 -9.40
CA GLY A 204 -9.44 5.83 -8.65
C GLY A 204 -9.91 6.59 -7.40
N LEU A 205 -10.97 6.06 -6.81
CA LEU A 205 -11.43 6.34 -5.47
C LEU A 205 -11.61 4.99 -4.79
N HIS A 206 -10.76 4.71 -3.81
CA HIS A 206 -10.79 3.45 -3.06
C HIS A 206 -11.33 3.71 -1.66
N ILE A 207 -12.20 2.81 -1.20
CA ILE A 207 -12.81 2.92 0.12
C ILE A 207 -12.52 1.64 0.88
N HIS A 208 -11.75 1.75 1.94
CA HIS A 208 -11.42 0.70 2.88
C HIS A 208 -12.49 0.65 3.97
N ILE A 209 -12.92 -0.55 4.32
CA ILE A 209 -13.90 -0.80 5.38
C ILE A 209 -13.22 -1.69 6.41
N SER A 210 -13.20 -1.28 7.69
CA SER A 210 -12.71 -2.12 8.78
C SER A 210 -13.39 -3.48 8.77
N ARG A 211 -12.64 -4.59 8.83
CA ARG A 211 -13.22 -5.94 8.91
C ARG A 211 -14.08 -6.12 10.16
N LEU A 212 -13.77 -5.41 11.25
CA LEU A 212 -14.58 -5.42 12.47
C LEU A 212 -16.02 -4.90 12.24
N ALA A 213 -16.26 -4.10 11.19
CA ALA A 213 -17.61 -3.69 10.81
C ALA A 213 -18.50 -4.88 10.43
N PHE A 214 -17.93 -5.95 9.89
CA PHE A 214 -18.65 -7.12 9.41
C PHE A 214 -18.91 -8.18 10.48
N GLY A 215 -18.37 -8.03 11.68
CA GLY A 215 -18.62 -8.96 12.79
C GLY A 215 -17.44 -9.05 13.78
N ARG A 216 -17.71 -9.62 14.94
CA ARG A 216 -16.72 -9.77 16.01
C ARG A 216 -15.83 -11.00 15.85
N THR A 217 -16.26 -11.99 15.07
CA THR A 217 -15.53 -13.23 14.82
C THR A 217 -15.19 -13.37 13.35
N ALA A 218 -14.12 -14.07 13.03
CA ALA A 218 -13.71 -14.33 11.64
C ALA A 218 -14.83 -14.98 10.81
N ALA A 219 -15.62 -15.88 11.41
CA ALA A 219 -16.74 -16.53 10.74
C ALA A 219 -17.89 -15.53 10.41
N GLN A 220 -18.18 -14.59 11.31
CA GLN A 220 -19.17 -13.54 11.06
C GLN A 220 -18.69 -12.58 9.96
N GLN A 221 -17.43 -12.17 10.04
CA GLN A 221 -16.80 -11.31 9.02
C GLN A 221 -16.83 -11.99 7.65
N GLU A 222 -16.42 -13.24 7.56
CA GLU A 222 -16.43 -14.01 6.32
C GLU A 222 -17.82 -14.12 5.72
N ALA A 223 -18.83 -14.44 6.52
CA ALA A 223 -20.21 -14.56 6.07
C ALA A 223 -20.77 -13.21 5.54
N ALA A 224 -20.51 -12.11 6.24
CA ALA A 224 -20.95 -10.79 5.80
C ALA A 224 -20.19 -10.32 4.57
N ILE A 225 -18.87 -10.54 4.49
CA ILE A 225 -18.07 -10.20 3.30
C ILE A 225 -18.50 -11.06 2.11
N ALA A 226 -18.86 -12.32 2.30
CA ALA A 226 -19.43 -13.18 1.25
C ALA A 226 -20.72 -12.58 0.66
N ARG A 227 -21.62 -12.04 1.50
CA ARG A 227 -22.83 -11.34 1.07
C ARG A 227 -22.52 -10.04 0.35
N LEU A 228 -21.50 -9.29 0.79
CA LEU A 228 -21.02 -8.10 0.08
C LEU A 228 -20.58 -8.46 -1.35
N LEU A 229 -19.72 -9.47 -1.51
CA LEU A 229 -19.26 -9.94 -2.81
C LEU A 229 -20.41 -10.39 -3.70
N TYR A 230 -21.33 -11.17 -3.12
CA TYR A 230 -22.51 -11.66 -3.83
C TYR A 230 -23.37 -10.49 -4.35
N PHE A 231 -23.66 -9.48 -3.52
CA PHE A 231 -24.43 -8.32 -3.92
C PHE A 231 -23.75 -7.52 -5.04
N VAL A 232 -22.42 -7.28 -4.91
CA VAL A 232 -21.63 -6.58 -5.92
C VAL A 232 -21.67 -7.30 -7.27
N GLU A 233 -21.51 -8.61 -7.27
CA GLU A 233 -21.54 -9.39 -8.52
C GLU A 233 -22.94 -9.54 -9.10
N LYS A 234 -23.96 -9.68 -8.26
CA LYS A 234 -25.37 -9.74 -8.67
C LYS A 234 -25.81 -8.45 -9.36
N HIS A 235 -25.39 -7.30 -8.83
CA HIS A 235 -25.74 -5.97 -9.32
C HIS A 235 -24.60 -5.29 -10.08
N TRP A 236 -23.76 -6.09 -10.76
CA TRP A 236 -22.57 -5.61 -11.45
C TRP A 236 -22.84 -4.50 -12.47
N ASN A 237 -23.89 -4.62 -13.26
CA ASN A 237 -24.23 -3.64 -14.30
C ASN A 237 -24.60 -2.27 -13.72
N GLU A 238 -25.34 -2.27 -12.63
CA GLU A 238 -25.72 -1.06 -11.90
C GLU A 238 -24.51 -0.41 -11.25
N LEU A 239 -23.66 -1.19 -10.58
CA LEU A 239 -22.44 -0.71 -9.95
C LEU A 239 -21.40 -0.25 -10.97
N LEU A 240 -21.24 -0.92 -12.10
CA LEU A 240 -20.44 -0.46 -13.21
C LEU A 240 -20.90 0.91 -13.71
N LYS A 241 -22.21 1.07 -13.93
CA LYS A 241 -22.79 2.35 -14.35
C LYS A 241 -22.63 3.45 -13.29
N PHE A 242 -22.77 3.11 -12.02
CA PHE A 242 -22.50 4.01 -10.89
C PHE A 242 -21.04 4.45 -10.87
N SER A 243 -20.11 3.53 -11.02
CA SER A 243 -18.68 3.75 -10.91
C SER A 243 -18.10 4.71 -11.96
N ARG A 244 -18.76 4.83 -13.12
CA ARG A 244 -18.30 5.61 -14.28
C ARG A 244 -16.98 5.11 -14.89
N ARG A 245 -16.58 3.90 -14.60
CA ARG A 245 -15.44 3.22 -15.27
C ARG A 245 -15.95 2.44 -16.48
N THR A 246 -15.05 2.17 -17.42
CA THR A 246 -15.27 1.26 -18.52
C THR A 246 -14.88 -0.17 -18.13
N ASN A 247 -15.43 -1.18 -18.79
CA ASN A 247 -15.03 -2.57 -18.58
C ASN A 247 -13.51 -2.75 -18.70
N ARG A 248 -12.88 -2.14 -19.71
CA ARG A 248 -11.42 -2.22 -19.92
C ARG A 248 -10.61 -1.65 -18.73
N GLN A 249 -11.08 -0.56 -18.11
CA GLN A 249 -10.44 0.00 -16.92
C GLN A 249 -10.59 -0.93 -15.72
N LEU A 250 -11.76 -1.55 -15.56
CA LEU A 250 -12.02 -2.48 -14.46
C LEU A 250 -11.23 -3.79 -14.64
N GLU A 251 -11.18 -4.37 -15.83
CA GLU A 251 -10.37 -5.55 -16.11
C GLU A 251 -8.89 -5.38 -15.72
N ARG A 252 -8.39 -4.16 -15.83
CA ARG A 252 -6.99 -3.85 -15.48
C ARG A 252 -6.76 -3.57 -14.00
N TRP A 253 -7.70 -2.84 -13.33
CA TRP A 253 -7.43 -2.24 -12.03
C TRP A 253 -8.40 -2.66 -10.91
N ALA A 254 -9.55 -3.22 -11.27
CA ALA A 254 -10.61 -3.59 -10.34
C ALA A 254 -11.48 -4.69 -10.95
N ALA A 255 -10.85 -5.81 -11.36
CA ALA A 255 -11.52 -6.90 -12.04
C ALA A 255 -12.64 -7.50 -11.18
N ARG A 256 -13.75 -7.90 -11.84
CA ARG A 256 -14.82 -8.64 -11.18
C ARG A 256 -14.41 -10.09 -10.94
N TYR A 257 -14.99 -10.71 -9.93
CA TYR A 257 -14.82 -12.14 -9.68
C TYR A 257 -15.67 -13.01 -10.61
N GLY A 258 -16.84 -12.52 -11.01
CA GLY A 258 -17.86 -13.29 -11.72
C GLY A 258 -18.88 -13.90 -10.76
N TYR A 259 -20.16 -13.73 -11.09
CA TYR A 259 -21.30 -14.14 -10.28
C TYR A 259 -21.31 -15.65 -9.96
N LYS A 260 -21.69 -15.98 -8.73
CA LYS A 260 -21.99 -17.32 -8.23
C LYS A 260 -23.38 -17.34 -7.59
N ASP A 261 -23.97 -18.50 -7.48
CA ASP A 261 -25.38 -18.64 -7.07
C ASP A 261 -25.59 -18.36 -5.57
N THR A 262 -24.58 -18.51 -4.75
CA THR A 262 -24.65 -18.28 -3.30
C THR A 262 -23.50 -17.41 -2.78
N PRO A 263 -23.72 -16.67 -1.67
CA PRO A 263 -22.63 -15.93 -1.00
C PRO A 263 -21.44 -16.81 -0.63
N LYS A 264 -21.68 -18.04 -0.19
CA LYS A 264 -20.60 -18.97 0.14
C LYS A 264 -19.75 -19.32 -1.08
N GLU A 265 -20.37 -19.68 -2.19
CA GLU A 265 -19.65 -19.96 -3.44
C GLU A 265 -18.89 -18.73 -3.96
N MET A 266 -19.45 -17.53 -3.75
CA MET A 266 -18.75 -16.28 -4.07
C MET A 266 -17.46 -16.14 -3.26
N MET A 267 -17.51 -16.40 -1.95
CA MET A 267 -16.34 -16.32 -1.07
C MET A 267 -15.30 -17.38 -1.43
N ASP A 268 -15.73 -18.63 -1.64
CA ASP A 268 -14.84 -19.73 -2.01
C ASP A 268 -14.15 -19.45 -3.34
N HIS A 269 -14.89 -18.88 -4.30
CA HIS A 269 -14.33 -18.44 -5.58
C HIS A 269 -13.33 -17.29 -5.41
N ALA A 270 -13.68 -16.26 -4.63
CA ALA A 270 -12.80 -15.11 -4.39
C ALA A 270 -11.48 -15.52 -3.73
N LYS A 271 -11.51 -16.48 -2.79
CA LYS A 271 -10.30 -17.04 -2.16
C LYS A 271 -9.40 -17.80 -3.13
N SER A 272 -9.96 -18.41 -4.17
CA SER A 272 -9.22 -19.13 -5.21
C SER A 272 -8.74 -18.22 -6.35
N TYR A 273 -9.12 -16.95 -6.35
CA TYR A 273 -8.88 -16.02 -7.44
C TYR A 273 -7.49 -15.38 -7.34
N HIS A 274 -6.72 -15.42 -8.42
CA HIS A 274 -5.29 -15.07 -8.41
C HIS A 274 -4.96 -13.64 -8.87
N TYR A 275 -5.91 -12.73 -8.93
CA TYR A 275 -5.68 -11.35 -9.38
C TYR A 275 -5.09 -10.41 -8.30
N GLY A 276 -4.78 -10.96 -7.13
CA GLY A 276 -4.23 -10.17 -6.03
C GLY A 276 -5.13 -9.00 -5.65
N ARG A 277 -4.53 -7.82 -5.43
CA ARG A 277 -5.27 -6.61 -5.03
C ARG A 277 -6.11 -5.94 -6.13
N TYR A 278 -5.95 -6.35 -7.40
CA TYR A 278 -6.61 -5.69 -8.55
C TYR A 278 -8.03 -6.22 -8.81
N THR A 279 -8.77 -6.54 -7.77
CA THR A 279 -10.18 -6.93 -7.81
C THR A 279 -11.10 -5.78 -7.37
N CYS A 280 -12.36 -5.79 -7.81
CA CYS A 280 -13.34 -4.74 -7.50
C CYS A 280 -13.63 -4.61 -6.00
N VAL A 281 -13.54 -5.72 -5.28
CA VAL A 281 -13.54 -5.83 -3.81
C VAL A 281 -12.26 -6.56 -3.44
N ASN A 282 -11.26 -5.84 -3.01
CA ASN A 282 -9.96 -6.41 -2.63
C ASN A 282 -10.03 -6.99 -1.21
N LEU A 283 -9.68 -8.25 -1.07
CA LEU A 283 -9.67 -9.00 0.19
C LEU A 283 -8.26 -9.27 0.74
N THR A 284 -7.21 -8.81 0.07
CA THR A 284 -5.82 -9.11 0.45
C THR A 284 -5.36 -8.37 1.71
N ASN A 285 -6.02 -7.27 2.07
CA ASN A 285 -5.70 -6.53 3.29
C ASN A 285 -6.19 -7.29 4.53
N THR A 286 -5.34 -7.39 5.56
CA THR A 286 -5.66 -8.12 6.80
C THR A 286 -6.73 -7.42 7.64
N GLU A 287 -6.67 -6.09 7.75
CA GLU A 287 -7.53 -5.28 8.62
C GLU A 287 -8.76 -4.71 7.92
N THR A 288 -8.74 -4.64 6.60
CA THR A 288 -9.80 -3.98 5.82
C THR A 288 -10.30 -4.84 4.65
N VAL A 289 -11.49 -4.49 4.17
CA VAL A 289 -12.00 -4.84 2.83
C VAL A 289 -12.00 -3.56 2.02
N GLU A 290 -11.40 -3.57 0.83
CA GLU A 290 -11.26 -2.38 0.00
C GLU A 290 -12.16 -2.47 -1.23
N ILE A 291 -12.98 -1.45 -1.47
CA ILE A 291 -13.80 -1.34 -2.69
C ILE A 291 -13.12 -0.40 -3.67
N ARG A 292 -12.68 -0.94 -4.81
CA ARG A 292 -11.83 -0.29 -5.82
C ARG A 292 -12.55 0.07 -7.12
N ILE A 293 -13.83 -0.24 -7.23
CA ILE A 293 -14.58 -0.11 -8.49
C ILE A 293 -14.75 1.35 -8.95
N PHE A 294 -14.66 2.33 -8.03
CA PHE A 294 -15.04 3.69 -8.33
C PHE A 294 -13.96 4.48 -9.07
N ARG A 295 -14.39 5.31 -10.02
CA ARG A 295 -13.53 6.30 -10.66
C ARG A 295 -13.27 7.47 -9.71
N GLY A 296 -12.08 7.98 -9.67
CA GLY A 296 -11.71 9.13 -8.86
C GLY A 296 -12.57 10.36 -9.18
N THR A 297 -12.74 11.23 -8.20
CA THR A 297 -13.57 12.44 -8.35
C THR A 297 -13.15 13.55 -7.40
N LEU A 298 -13.08 14.78 -7.90
CA LEU A 298 -13.00 16.01 -7.09
C LEU A 298 -14.34 16.75 -7.03
N LYS A 299 -15.44 16.08 -7.43
CA LYS A 299 -16.80 16.59 -7.26
C LYS A 299 -17.34 16.09 -5.91
N TYR A 300 -17.44 16.97 -4.92
CA TYR A 300 -17.83 16.63 -3.55
C TYR A 300 -19.12 15.78 -3.46
N ASN A 301 -20.22 16.18 -4.14
CA ASN A 301 -21.47 15.40 -4.09
C ASN A 301 -21.32 13.98 -4.66
N THR A 302 -20.48 13.79 -5.67
CA THR A 302 -20.20 12.45 -6.22
C THR A 302 -19.40 11.60 -5.22
N PHE A 303 -18.43 12.21 -4.54
CA PHE A 303 -17.66 11.57 -3.51
C PHE A 303 -18.52 11.13 -2.32
N ILE A 304 -19.35 12.05 -1.80
CA ILE A 304 -20.29 11.75 -0.71
C ILE A 304 -21.26 10.64 -1.09
N ALA A 305 -21.87 10.73 -2.28
CA ALA A 305 -22.76 9.68 -2.78
C ALA A 305 -22.05 8.32 -2.87
N THR A 306 -20.76 8.30 -3.21
CA THR A 306 -19.99 7.05 -3.26
C THR A 306 -19.79 6.47 -1.86
N LEU A 307 -19.43 7.30 -0.87
CA LEU A 307 -19.26 6.85 0.51
C LEU A 307 -20.59 6.37 1.11
N GLN A 308 -21.69 7.08 0.85
CA GLN A 308 -23.04 6.68 1.25
C GLN A 308 -23.44 5.34 0.63
N LEU A 309 -23.13 5.12 -0.67
CA LEU A 309 -23.36 3.82 -1.30
C LEU A 309 -22.59 2.71 -0.59
N VAL A 310 -21.30 2.90 -0.33
CA VAL A 310 -20.47 1.88 0.34
C VAL A 310 -21.02 1.58 1.74
N ASN A 311 -21.46 2.60 2.49
CA ASN A 311 -22.09 2.39 3.79
C ASN A 311 -23.38 1.56 3.67
N ARG A 312 -24.20 1.81 2.65
CA ARG A 312 -25.43 1.00 2.36
C ARG A 312 -25.09 -0.43 1.92
N LEU A 313 -24.02 -0.64 1.17
CA LEU A 313 -23.52 -1.99 0.84
C LEU A 313 -23.13 -2.76 2.09
N CYS A 314 -22.54 -2.10 3.09
CA CYS A 314 -22.26 -2.70 4.38
C CYS A 314 -23.56 -3.10 5.11
N ASP A 315 -24.59 -2.25 5.11
CA ASP A 315 -25.88 -2.56 5.72
C ASP A 315 -26.50 -3.83 5.13
N VAL A 316 -26.54 -3.92 3.81
CA VAL A 316 -27.02 -5.10 3.09
C VAL A 316 -26.24 -6.35 3.49
N ALA A 317 -24.90 -6.25 3.52
CA ALA A 317 -24.02 -7.37 3.85
C ALA A 317 -24.17 -7.86 5.31
N ILE A 318 -24.44 -6.95 6.24
CA ILE A 318 -24.47 -7.23 7.67
C ILE A 318 -25.86 -7.68 8.11
N TYR A 319 -26.90 -7.02 7.66
CA TYR A 319 -28.25 -7.15 8.23
C TYR A 319 -29.16 -8.09 7.46
N LEU A 320 -28.91 -8.38 6.19
CA LEU A 320 -29.74 -9.29 5.40
C LEU A 320 -29.26 -10.74 5.52
N THR A 321 -30.22 -11.64 5.49
CA THR A 321 -29.98 -13.08 5.30
C THR A 321 -29.64 -13.37 3.84
N ASP A 322 -29.03 -14.51 3.56
CA ASP A 322 -28.72 -14.95 2.19
C ASP A 322 -29.99 -15.06 1.32
N SER A 323 -31.12 -15.45 1.91
CA SER A 323 -32.42 -15.57 1.22
C SER A 323 -32.99 -14.20 0.83
N GLU A 324 -32.95 -13.21 1.74
CA GLU A 324 -33.38 -11.84 1.47
C GLU A 324 -32.48 -11.20 0.43
N LEU A 325 -31.19 -11.41 0.53
CA LEU A 325 -30.21 -10.92 -0.42
C LEU A 325 -30.41 -11.51 -1.83
N HIS A 326 -30.72 -12.81 -1.91
CA HIS A 326 -31.04 -13.47 -3.17
C HIS A 326 -32.30 -12.89 -3.81
N ALA A 327 -33.32 -12.59 -3.03
CA ALA A 327 -34.58 -12.01 -3.51
C ALA A 327 -34.49 -10.52 -3.87
N MET A 328 -33.59 -9.76 -3.23
CA MET A 328 -33.47 -8.30 -3.38
C MET A 328 -33.12 -7.90 -4.81
N SER A 329 -33.96 -7.11 -5.44
CA SER A 329 -33.67 -6.43 -6.71
C SER A 329 -32.90 -5.12 -6.48
N TRP A 330 -32.34 -4.54 -7.54
CA TRP A 330 -31.77 -3.19 -7.46
C TRP A 330 -32.80 -2.13 -7.06
N SER A 331 -34.02 -2.25 -7.53
CA SER A 331 -35.13 -1.33 -7.17
C SER A 331 -35.45 -1.43 -5.67
N ASP A 332 -35.46 -2.64 -5.10
CA ASP A 332 -35.67 -2.82 -3.65
C ASP A 332 -34.56 -2.20 -2.84
N PHE A 333 -33.32 -2.38 -3.28
CA PHE A 333 -32.14 -1.75 -2.66
C PHE A 333 -32.24 -0.22 -2.68
N THR A 334 -32.56 0.36 -3.85
CA THR A 334 -32.62 1.83 -3.99
C THR A 334 -33.84 2.44 -3.29
N ALA A 335 -34.96 1.73 -3.17
CA ALA A 335 -36.14 2.20 -2.44
C ALA A 335 -35.87 2.45 -0.94
N GLY A 336 -34.89 1.77 -0.34
CA GLY A 336 -34.50 1.96 1.04
C GLY A 336 -33.50 3.11 1.27
N ILE A 337 -33.03 3.80 0.23
CA ILE A 337 -32.05 4.88 0.32
C ILE A 337 -32.74 6.18 0.70
N THR A 338 -32.20 6.86 1.71
CA THR A 338 -32.71 8.13 2.24
C THR A 338 -31.73 9.28 2.10
N GLU A 339 -30.47 9.01 1.76
CA GLU A 339 -29.39 9.97 1.65
C GLU A 339 -29.54 10.84 0.40
N PRO A 340 -29.67 12.18 0.56
CA PRO A 340 -30.01 13.05 -0.56
C PRO A 340 -28.99 13.06 -1.70
N GLU A 341 -27.69 13.06 -1.36
CA GLU A 341 -26.61 13.08 -2.36
C GLU A 341 -26.57 11.78 -3.15
N LEU A 342 -26.80 10.64 -2.48
CA LEU A 342 -26.85 9.33 -3.13
C LEU A 342 -28.08 9.24 -4.06
N ILE A 343 -29.26 9.65 -3.58
CA ILE A 343 -30.49 9.69 -4.41
C ILE A 343 -30.26 10.56 -5.64
N GLN A 344 -29.73 11.78 -5.45
CA GLN A 344 -29.44 12.68 -6.57
C GLN A 344 -28.50 12.02 -7.58
N TYR A 345 -27.41 11.42 -7.11
CA TYR A 345 -26.42 10.80 -7.98
C TYR A 345 -26.98 9.58 -8.72
N LEU A 346 -27.78 8.73 -8.03
CA LEU A 346 -28.47 7.60 -8.67
C LEU A 346 -29.42 8.06 -9.78
N LYS A 347 -30.18 9.16 -9.58
CA LYS A 347 -31.01 9.78 -10.61
C LYS A 347 -30.18 10.29 -11.79
N GLU A 348 -29.08 11.01 -11.53
CA GLU A 348 -28.14 11.47 -12.58
C GLU A 348 -27.62 10.29 -13.41
N ARG A 349 -27.41 9.14 -12.77
CA ARG A 349 -26.96 7.89 -13.40
C ARG A 349 -28.07 7.04 -13.98
N ARG A 350 -29.36 7.41 -13.85
CA ARG A 350 -30.54 6.61 -14.23
C ARG A 350 -30.49 5.21 -13.59
N LEU A 351 -30.28 5.18 -12.30
CA LEU A 351 -30.16 3.98 -11.45
C LEU A 351 -31.20 4.00 -10.30
N TYR A 352 -32.08 4.98 -10.28
CA TYR A 352 -33.11 5.20 -9.25
C TYR A 352 -34.49 5.01 -9.85
#